data_76a0dcce22122cd6c82dc438d3efc855
#
_entry.id   76a0dcce22122cd6c82dc438d3efc855
#
_cell.length_a   1.000
_cell.length_b   1.000
_cell.length_c   1.000
_cell.angle_alpha   90.00
_cell.angle_beta   90.00
_cell.angle_gamma   90.00
#
_symmetry.space_group_name_H-M   'P 1'
#
loop_
_entity.id
_entity.type
_entity.pdbx_description
1 polymer ?
#
loop_
_entity_poly.entity_id
_entity_poly.type
_entity_poly.pdbx_seq_one_letter_code
_entity_poly.pdbx_strand_id
1 'polypeptide(L)'
;MKKITLKFAALALLGLSNLALADAASELQMRLAKVDVLSAEFVQTVTSGSGKNVQQGSGKLQIKRPNLFRMDTKTPQETQIISDGKTLWFYDPFVQQVTAQWVKDAVNNTPFVLLTSNDKSHWDQYSVMQQVDTFVLKPKSSKSNIKQFDIRVDANGVLRNFSTTEKDGQTNLYVLRNITNQTLSDSLFQFKPEKGVEVDDQRKK
;
A
#
# COMPACT_ATOMS: atom_id res chain seq x y z
N MET A 1 -57.60 -3.67 -38.38
CA MET A 1 -57.05 -3.21 -37.10
C MET A 1 -55.81 -4.05 -36.77
N LYS A 2 -54.63 -3.48 -37.01
CA LYS A 2 -53.35 -4.19 -36.80
C LYS A 2 -52.79 -3.82 -35.45
N LYS A 3 -52.61 -4.82 -34.57
CA LYS A 3 -51.91 -4.65 -33.26
C LYS A 3 -50.42 -4.80 -33.51
N ILE A 4 -49.66 -3.72 -33.32
CA ILE A 4 -48.21 -3.71 -33.32
C ILE A 4 -47.76 -3.92 -31.88
N THR A 5 -47.15 -5.07 -31.64
CA THR A 5 -46.51 -5.41 -30.38
C THR A 5 -45.09 -4.82 -30.35
N LEU A 6 -44.86 -3.88 -29.47
CA LEU A 6 -43.54 -3.30 -29.22
C LEU A 6 -42.79 -4.17 -28.22
N LYS A 7 -41.83 -4.94 -28.70
CA LYS A 7 -40.82 -5.62 -27.89
C LYS A 7 -39.48 -5.07 -28.29
N PHE A 8 -38.85 -4.18 -27.44
CA PHE A 8 -37.40 -3.91 -27.42
C PHE A 8 -37.05 -3.05 -26.21
N ALA A 9 -36.08 -3.50 -25.50
CA ALA A 9 -35.13 -2.76 -24.67
C ALA A 9 -35.03 -3.23 -23.21
N ALA A 10 -34.33 -4.32 -23.01
CA ALA A 10 -33.77 -4.66 -21.70
C ALA A 10 -32.51 -5.50 -21.89
N LEU A 11 -31.46 -4.93 -22.48
CA LEU A 11 -30.15 -5.60 -22.52
C LEU A 11 -29.02 -4.58 -22.81
N ALA A 12 -28.66 -3.74 -21.86
CA ALA A 12 -27.48 -2.89 -21.98
C ALA A 12 -26.97 -2.25 -20.66
N LEU A 13 -27.13 -2.88 -19.50
CA LEU A 13 -26.71 -2.26 -18.22
C LEU A 13 -25.66 -3.04 -17.43
N LEU A 14 -25.14 -4.14 -17.92
CA LEU A 14 -24.18 -5.00 -17.19
C LEU A 14 -22.71 -4.79 -17.57
N GLY A 15 -22.39 -3.92 -18.52
CA GLY A 15 -21.02 -3.70 -19.03
C GLY A 15 -20.23 -2.56 -18.39
N LEU A 16 -20.87 -1.65 -17.67
CA LEU A 16 -20.24 -0.39 -17.23
C LEU A 16 -19.41 -0.50 -15.93
N SER A 17 -19.68 -1.48 -15.09
CA SER A 17 -19.01 -1.62 -13.80
C SER A 17 -17.55 -2.09 -13.88
N ASN A 18 -17.20 -2.88 -14.87
CA ASN A 18 -15.83 -3.39 -15.03
C ASN A 18 -14.86 -2.33 -15.61
N LEU A 19 -15.36 -1.42 -16.44
CA LEU A 19 -14.56 -0.32 -16.99
C LEU A 19 -14.19 0.69 -15.90
N ALA A 20 -15.10 0.98 -14.97
CA ALA A 20 -14.85 1.91 -13.86
C ALA A 20 -13.80 1.39 -12.87
N LEU A 21 -13.70 0.07 -12.65
CA LEU A 21 -12.71 -0.54 -11.76
C LEU A 21 -11.31 -0.56 -12.38
N ALA A 22 -11.22 -0.84 -13.70
CA ALA A 22 -9.95 -0.78 -14.42
C ALA A 22 -9.42 0.66 -14.51
N ASP A 23 -10.30 1.64 -14.63
CA ASP A 23 -9.98 3.06 -14.64
C ASP A 23 -9.44 3.53 -13.28
N ALA A 24 -10.05 3.14 -12.17
CA ALA A 24 -9.61 3.52 -10.82
C ALA A 24 -8.19 3.04 -10.48
N ALA A 25 -7.81 1.83 -10.87
CA ALA A 25 -6.45 1.34 -10.66
C ALA A 25 -5.43 2.11 -11.50
N SER A 26 -5.77 2.39 -12.76
CA SER A 26 -4.93 3.19 -13.66
C SER A 26 -4.79 4.63 -13.18
N GLU A 27 -5.89 5.24 -12.74
CA GLU A 27 -5.88 6.60 -12.19
C GLU A 27 -4.99 6.68 -10.93
N LEU A 28 -5.09 5.72 -10.00
CA LEU A 28 -4.23 5.68 -8.84
C LEU A 28 -2.75 5.59 -9.24
N GLN A 29 -2.40 4.67 -10.15
CA GLN A 29 -1.04 4.51 -10.64
C GLN A 29 -0.51 5.79 -11.32
N MET A 30 -1.33 6.45 -12.13
CA MET A 30 -0.97 7.73 -12.77
C MET A 30 -0.74 8.84 -11.73
N ARG A 31 -1.56 8.93 -10.68
CA ARG A 31 -1.35 9.92 -9.61
C ARG A 31 -0.07 9.63 -8.83
N LEU A 32 0.13 8.40 -8.41
CA LEU A 32 1.33 7.99 -7.70
C LEU A 32 2.60 8.20 -8.53
N ALA A 33 2.55 8.03 -9.86
CA ALA A 33 3.67 8.21 -10.78
C ALA A 33 4.07 9.69 -10.99
N LYS A 34 3.28 10.65 -10.54
CA LYS A 34 3.63 12.08 -10.62
C LYS A 34 4.74 12.49 -9.65
N VAL A 35 5.03 11.65 -8.65
CA VAL A 35 6.05 11.92 -7.63
C VAL A 35 7.04 10.76 -7.60
N ASP A 36 8.22 10.95 -8.18
CA ASP A 36 9.27 9.93 -8.25
C ASP A 36 9.98 9.74 -6.92
N VAL A 37 10.12 10.81 -6.14
CA VAL A 37 10.83 10.81 -4.85
C VAL A 37 9.98 11.51 -3.81
N LEU A 38 9.83 10.88 -2.65
CA LEU A 38 9.12 11.44 -1.50
C LEU A 38 9.86 11.08 -0.22
N SER A 39 10.05 12.07 0.65
CA SER A 39 10.43 11.89 2.05
C SER A 39 9.42 12.62 2.92
N ALA A 40 8.85 11.94 3.91
CA ALA A 40 7.86 12.50 4.81
C ALA A 40 8.02 11.94 6.22
N GLU A 41 7.61 12.72 7.21
CA GLU A 41 7.31 12.21 8.54
C GLU A 41 5.90 11.64 8.54
N PHE A 42 5.63 10.64 9.35
CA PHE A 42 4.27 10.16 9.57
C PHE A 42 3.90 10.12 11.05
N VAL A 43 2.61 10.30 11.29
CA VAL A 43 1.95 9.93 12.55
C VAL A 43 1.07 8.73 12.27
N GLN A 44 1.28 7.66 13.04
CA GLN A 44 0.46 6.46 12.99
C GLN A 44 -0.59 6.52 14.11
N THR A 45 -1.82 6.12 13.79
CA THR A 45 -2.87 5.85 14.75
C THR A 45 -3.38 4.44 14.53
N VAL A 46 -3.34 3.62 15.58
CA VAL A 46 -3.89 2.26 15.57
C VAL A 46 -5.24 2.29 16.29
N THR A 47 -6.28 1.86 15.57
CA THR A 47 -7.64 1.78 16.09
C THR A 47 -8.08 0.32 16.09
N SER A 48 -8.57 -0.19 17.21
CA SER A 48 -9.11 -1.54 17.31
C SER A 48 -10.39 -1.71 16.48
N GLY A 49 -10.81 -2.95 16.22
CA GLY A 49 -12.05 -3.23 15.51
C GLY A 49 -13.32 -2.70 16.22
N SER A 50 -13.22 -2.35 17.52
CA SER A 50 -14.28 -1.68 18.28
C SER A 50 -14.26 -0.14 18.20
N GLY A 51 -13.34 0.44 17.40
CA GLY A 51 -13.21 1.88 17.19
C GLY A 51 -12.41 2.62 18.27
N LYS A 52 -11.75 1.92 19.20
CA LYS A 52 -10.91 2.56 20.23
C LYS A 52 -9.50 2.81 19.67
N ASN A 53 -8.96 4.01 19.90
CA ASN A 53 -7.54 4.27 19.68
C ASN A 53 -6.73 3.50 20.73
N VAL A 54 -5.91 2.56 20.26
CA VAL A 54 -5.13 1.66 21.13
C VAL A 54 -3.65 1.96 21.12
N GLN A 55 -3.15 2.66 20.08
CA GLN A 55 -1.75 3.01 19.97
C GLN A 55 -1.57 4.22 19.05
N GLN A 56 -0.56 5.02 19.35
CA GLN A 56 -0.03 6.05 18.45
C GLN A 56 1.45 5.81 18.22
N GLY A 57 1.90 6.15 17.01
CA GLY A 57 3.28 6.01 16.61
C GLY A 57 3.72 7.16 15.71
N SER A 58 5.01 7.21 15.45
CA SER A 58 5.59 8.16 14.53
C SER A 58 6.83 7.59 13.87
N GLY A 59 7.19 8.15 12.72
CA GLY A 59 8.36 7.70 12.00
C GLY A 59 8.59 8.49 10.72
N LYS A 60 9.36 7.89 9.82
CA LYS A 60 9.73 8.47 8.54
C LYS A 60 9.41 7.51 7.41
N LEU A 61 8.84 8.05 6.34
CA LEU A 61 8.59 7.35 5.08
C LEU A 61 9.48 7.95 4.00
N GLN A 62 10.16 7.10 3.24
CA GLN A 62 10.96 7.48 2.09
C GLN A 62 10.60 6.57 0.91
N ILE A 63 10.33 7.18 -0.22
CA ILE A 63 9.95 6.52 -1.45
C ILE A 63 10.86 7.01 -2.57
N LYS A 64 11.35 6.10 -3.40
CA LYS A 64 12.00 6.40 -4.67
C LYS A 64 11.53 5.41 -5.72
N ARG A 65 10.82 5.89 -6.73
CA ARG A 65 10.30 5.05 -7.80
C ARG A 65 11.38 4.66 -8.80
N PRO A 66 11.26 3.49 -9.41
CA PRO A 66 10.34 2.42 -9.09
C PRO A 66 10.81 1.55 -7.91
N ASN A 67 9.85 1.01 -7.14
CA ASN A 67 9.98 -0.11 -6.21
C ASN A 67 10.85 0.09 -4.95
N LEU A 68 11.46 1.27 -4.75
CA LEU A 68 12.28 1.56 -3.57
C LEU A 68 11.40 2.21 -2.49
N PHE A 69 11.36 1.59 -1.32
CA PHE A 69 10.52 1.96 -0.19
C PHE A 69 11.29 1.79 1.11
N ARG A 70 11.20 2.76 1.99
CA ARG A 70 11.71 2.67 3.35
C ARG A 70 10.73 3.34 4.32
N MET A 71 10.38 2.64 5.38
CA MET A 71 9.54 3.12 6.46
C MET A 71 10.21 2.79 7.78
N ASP A 72 10.66 3.81 8.48
CA ASP A 72 11.29 3.71 9.79
C ASP A 72 10.28 4.18 10.84
N THR A 73 9.72 3.29 11.64
CA THR A 73 8.93 3.61 12.82
C THR A 73 9.88 3.91 13.97
N LYS A 74 9.65 5.01 14.70
CA LYS A 74 10.45 5.42 15.87
C LYS A 74 9.73 5.14 17.17
N THR A 75 8.43 5.33 17.19
CA THR A 75 7.59 5.16 18.38
C THR A 75 6.34 4.37 18.01
N PRO A 76 5.76 3.58 18.94
CA PRO A 76 6.24 3.29 20.29
C PRO A 76 7.45 2.36 20.35
N GLN A 77 7.69 1.57 19.29
CA GLN A 77 8.81 0.63 19.14
C GLN A 77 9.46 0.86 17.78
N GLU A 78 10.79 0.83 17.77
CA GLU A 78 11.53 0.96 16.51
C GLU A 78 11.32 -0.26 15.64
N THR A 79 10.95 -0.02 14.37
CA THR A 79 10.89 -1.05 13.33
C THR A 79 11.27 -0.44 11.98
N GLN A 80 11.76 -1.27 11.07
CA GLN A 80 12.09 -0.84 9.72
C GLN A 80 11.46 -1.77 8.69
N ILE A 81 10.82 -1.18 7.69
CA ILE A 81 10.38 -1.89 6.49
C ILE A 81 11.13 -1.30 5.32
N ILE A 82 11.91 -2.12 4.62
CA ILE A 82 12.78 -1.65 3.53
C ILE A 82 12.55 -2.53 2.31
N SER A 83 12.35 -1.92 1.14
CA SER A 83 12.31 -2.61 -0.15
C SER A 83 13.42 -2.09 -1.05
N ASP A 84 14.25 -2.99 -1.55
CA ASP A 84 15.24 -2.74 -2.60
C ASP A 84 14.70 -2.98 -4.02
N GLY A 85 13.39 -3.19 -4.14
CA GLY A 85 12.69 -3.52 -5.38
C GLY A 85 12.55 -5.03 -5.66
N LYS A 86 13.28 -5.88 -4.96
CA LYS A 86 13.22 -7.35 -5.08
C LYS A 86 12.88 -8.01 -3.76
N THR A 87 13.58 -7.61 -2.71
CA THR A 87 13.42 -8.11 -1.34
C THR A 87 12.73 -7.05 -0.48
N LEU A 88 11.77 -7.47 0.29
CA LEU A 88 11.21 -6.73 1.40
C LEU A 88 11.82 -7.26 2.69
N TRP A 89 12.41 -6.34 3.45
CA TRP A 89 13.01 -6.56 4.73
C TRP A 89 12.10 -5.98 5.80
N PHE A 90 11.76 -6.77 6.82
CA PHE A 90 11.12 -6.30 8.05
C PHE A 90 12.11 -6.52 9.19
N TYR A 91 12.62 -5.45 9.77
CA TYR A 91 13.61 -5.49 10.83
C TYR A 91 13.03 -4.95 12.14
N ASP A 92 13.15 -5.72 13.18
CA ASP A 92 12.84 -5.33 14.56
C ASP A 92 14.16 -5.31 15.36
N PRO A 93 14.71 -4.13 15.66
CA PRO A 93 15.97 -4.01 16.39
C PRO A 93 15.86 -4.41 17.87
N PHE A 94 14.64 -4.39 18.46
CA PHE A 94 14.44 -4.76 19.86
C PHE A 94 14.68 -6.26 20.08
N VAL A 95 14.20 -7.10 19.17
CA VAL A 95 14.44 -8.56 19.22
C VAL A 95 15.62 -8.98 18.36
N GLN A 96 16.29 -8.05 17.67
CA GLN A 96 17.42 -8.30 16.77
C GLN A 96 17.10 -9.33 15.67
N GLN A 97 15.90 -9.25 15.12
CA GLN A 97 15.43 -10.16 14.08
C GLN A 97 15.07 -9.41 12.81
N VAL A 98 15.41 -10.00 11.66
CA VAL A 98 14.97 -9.53 10.36
C VAL A 98 14.33 -10.67 9.57
N THR A 99 13.17 -10.37 8.98
CA THR A 99 12.51 -11.25 8.01
C THR A 99 12.77 -10.72 6.61
N ALA A 100 13.20 -11.61 5.70
CA ALA A 100 13.39 -11.30 4.28
C ALA A 100 12.37 -12.06 3.43
N GLN A 101 11.60 -11.35 2.60
CA GLN A 101 10.61 -11.92 1.68
C GLN A 101 10.81 -11.35 0.27
N TRP A 102 10.37 -12.10 -0.76
CA TRP A 102 10.24 -11.49 -2.07
C TRP A 102 9.12 -10.46 -2.07
N VAL A 103 9.35 -9.28 -2.65
CA VAL A 103 8.33 -8.22 -2.76
C VAL A 103 7.04 -8.76 -3.38
N LYS A 104 7.13 -9.57 -4.45
CA LYS A 104 5.98 -10.17 -5.14
C LYS A 104 5.09 -11.01 -4.22
N ASP A 105 5.67 -11.67 -3.20
CA ASP A 105 4.97 -12.55 -2.28
C ASP A 105 4.43 -11.78 -1.07
N ALA A 106 5.10 -10.67 -0.72
CA ALA A 106 4.73 -9.82 0.41
C ALA A 106 3.55 -8.88 0.14
N VAL A 107 3.25 -8.56 -1.13
CA VAL A 107 2.25 -7.54 -1.53
C VAL A 107 0.91 -7.72 -0.84
N ASN A 108 0.42 -8.95 -0.68
CA ASN A 108 -0.88 -9.22 -0.07
C ASN A 108 -0.96 -8.87 1.43
N ASN A 109 0.16 -8.90 2.14
CA ASN A 109 0.23 -8.63 3.58
C ASN A 109 0.98 -7.34 3.91
N THR A 110 1.72 -6.79 2.94
CA THR A 110 2.42 -5.51 3.07
C THR A 110 2.10 -4.63 1.85
N PRO A 111 0.87 -4.12 1.74
CA PRO A 111 0.41 -3.37 0.56
C PRO A 111 1.14 -2.04 0.36
N PHE A 112 1.95 -1.59 1.31
CA PHE A 112 2.78 -0.36 1.19
C PHE A 112 3.70 -0.39 -0.02
N VAL A 113 4.14 -1.58 -0.48
CA VAL A 113 4.95 -1.72 -1.69
C VAL A 113 4.23 -1.21 -2.94
N LEU A 114 2.89 -1.17 -2.96
CA LEU A 114 2.10 -0.59 -4.05
C LEU A 114 2.33 0.91 -4.19
N LEU A 115 2.70 1.61 -3.11
CA LEU A 115 3.02 3.04 -3.18
C LEU A 115 4.16 3.34 -4.14
N THR A 116 4.99 2.37 -4.49
CA THR A 116 6.15 2.52 -5.38
C THR A 116 6.13 1.59 -6.59
N SER A 117 5.28 0.58 -6.61
CA SER A 117 5.30 -0.47 -7.63
C SER A 117 4.76 0.01 -8.98
N ASN A 118 5.51 -0.33 -10.04
CA ASN A 118 5.07 -0.23 -11.43
C ASN A 118 4.73 -1.62 -12.01
N ASP A 119 4.86 -2.70 -11.20
CA ASP A 119 4.59 -4.06 -11.65
C ASP A 119 3.09 -4.33 -11.66
N LYS A 120 2.55 -4.57 -12.87
CA LYS A 120 1.14 -4.88 -13.07
C LYS A 120 0.69 -6.10 -12.24
N SER A 121 1.55 -7.10 -12.06
CA SER A 121 1.21 -8.32 -11.30
C SER A 121 0.93 -8.03 -9.82
N HIS A 122 1.52 -6.97 -9.26
CA HIS A 122 1.22 -6.52 -7.90
C HIS A 122 -0.17 -5.88 -7.83
N TRP A 123 -0.53 -5.05 -8.81
CA TRP A 123 -1.82 -4.37 -8.88
C TRP A 123 -2.96 -5.33 -9.18
N ASP A 124 -2.72 -6.35 -10.01
CA ASP A 124 -3.71 -7.38 -10.35
C ASP A 124 -4.18 -8.19 -9.13
N GLN A 125 -3.45 -8.15 -8.01
CA GLN A 125 -3.83 -8.81 -6.76
C GLN A 125 -4.94 -8.06 -6.01
N TYR A 126 -5.29 -6.85 -6.44
CA TYR A 126 -6.29 -6.01 -5.77
C TYR A 126 -7.43 -5.62 -6.73
N SER A 127 -8.62 -5.42 -6.16
CA SER A 127 -9.68 -4.62 -6.77
C SER A 127 -9.59 -3.21 -6.21
N VAL A 128 -9.68 -2.20 -7.08
CA VAL A 128 -9.52 -0.79 -6.73
C VAL A 128 -10.83 -0.05 -6.99
N MET A 129 -11.27 0.75 -6.02
CA MET A 129 -12.38 1.69 -6.17
C MET A 129 -11.88 3.10 -5.84
N GLN A 130 -12.37 4.10 -6.56
CA GLN A 130 -12.04 5.50 -6.32
C GLN A 130 -13.21 6.24 -5.69
N GLN A 131 -12.91 7.04 -4.67
CA GLN A 131 -13.82 7.98 -4.03
C GLN A 131 -13.12 9.34 -3.93
N VAL A 132 -13.29 10.18 -4.94
CA VAL A 132 -12.60 11.47 -5.10
C VAL A 132 -11.07 11.28 -5.10
N ASP A 133 -10.38 11.60 -4.01
CA ASP A 133 -8.93 11.45 -3.85
C ASP A 133 -8.54 10.23 -3.01
N THR A 134 -9.51 9.45 -2.56
CA THR A 134 -9.28 8.22 -1.79
C THR A 134 -9.50 7.01 -2.70
N PHE A 135 -8.52 6.11 -2.71
CA PHE A 135 -8.57 4.85 -3.43
C PHE A 135 -8.63 3.71 -2.42
N VAL A 136 -9.66 2.88 -2.56
CA VAL A 136 -9.93 1.73 -1.70
C VAL A 136 -9.50 0.47 -2.42
N LEU A 137 -8.48 -0.20 -1.91
CA LEU A 137 -7.91 -1.42 -2.47
C LEU A 137 -8.30 -2.61 -1.60
N LYS A 138 -8.92 -3.63 -2.22
CA LYS A 138 -9.27 -4.88 -1.52
C LYS A 138 -8.50 -6.04 -2.13
N PRO A 139 -7.73 -6.81 -1.33
CA PRO A 139 -7.05 -8.00 -1.82
C PRO A 139 -8.04 -8.99 -2.43
N LYS A 140 -7.71 -9.59 -3.57
CA LYS A 140 -8.49 -10.67 -4.17
C LYS A 140 -8.23 -12.01 -3.48
N SER A 141 -7.08 -12.14 -2.81
CA SER A 141 -6.70 -13.36 -2.09
C SER A 141 -7.40 -13.44 -0.74
N SER A 142 -8.06 -14.56 -0.49
CA SER A 142 -8.63 -14.88 0.85
C SER A 142 -7.55 -15.18 1.90
N LYS A 143 -6.31 -15.41 1.50
CA LYS A 143 -5.18 -15.67 2.41
C LYS A 143 -4.54 -14.38 2.96
N SER A 144 -4.83 -13.22 2.40
CA SER A 144 -4.35 -11.94 2.94
C SER A 144 -4.88 -11.73 4.35
N ASN A 145 -4.05 -11.24 5.27
CA ASN A 145 -4.48 -10.75 6.59
C ASN A 145 -5.08 -9.35 6.50
N ILE A 146 -4.77 -8.62 5.43
CA ILE A 146 -5.33 -7.30 5.17
C ILE A 146 -6.71 -7.45 4.52
N LYS A 147 -7.70 -6.77 5.05
CA LYS A 147 -9.06 -6.66 4.51
C LYS A 147 -9.16 -5.53 3.49
N GLN A 148 -8.45 -4.44 3.73
CA GLN A 148 -8.51 -3.22 2.92
C GLN A 148 -7.24 -2.39 3.08
N PHE A 149 -6.83 -1.73 1.99
CA PHE A 149 -5.78 -0.73 1.96
C PHE A 149 -6.32 0.54 1.32
N ASP A 150 -6.32 1.65 2.04
CA ASP A 150 -6.78 2.93 1.54
C ASP A 150 -5.59 3.84 1.27
N ILE A 151 -5.61 4.53 0.15
CA ILE A 151 -4.59 5.51 -0.26
C ILE A 151 -5.31 6.82 -0.59
N ARG A 152 -4.93 7.91 0.08
CA ARG A 152 -5.38 9.24 -0.27
C ARG A 152 -4.26 10.00 -0.97
N VAL A 153 -4.43 10.19 -2.27
CA VAL A 153 -3.51 10.92 -3.15
C VAL A 153 -4.30 11.87 -4.02
N ASP A 154 -3.94 13.14 -3.99
CA ASP A 154 -4.65 14.15 -4.78
C ASP A 154 -4.28 14.08 -6.27
N ALA A 155 -5.00 14.86 -7.10
CA ALA A 155 -4.80 14.89 -8.54
C ALA A 155 -3.41 15.34 -8.97
N ASN A 156 -2.63 16.01 -8.10
CA ASN A 156 -1.26 16.42 -8.34
C ASN A 156 -0.23 15.35 -7.92
N GLY A 157 -0.69 14.21 -7.38
CA GLY A 157 0.17 13.11 -6.94
C GLY A 157 0.68 13.25 -5.51
N VAL A 158 0.19 14.22 -4.74
CA VAL A 158 0.61 14.40 -3.35
C VAL A 158 -0.09 13.36 -2.47
N LEU A 159 0.69 12.41 -1.97
CA LEU A 159 0.24 11.39 -1.02
C LEU A 159 0.00 12.06 0.34
N ARG A 160 -1.23 11.99 0.84
CA ARG A 160 -1.65 12.63 2.10
C ARG A 160 -1.65 11.67 3.28
N ASN A 161 -2.23 10.50 3.08
CA ASN A 161 -2.30 9.44 4.06
C ASN A 161 -2.55 8.11 3.37
N PHE A 162 -2.32 7.04 4.11
CA PHE A 162 -2.75 5.70 3.74
C PHE A 162 -3.11 4.92 5.01
N SER A 163 -3.92 3.88 4.87
CA SER A 163 -4.31 3.04 6.00
C SER A 163 -4.51 1.59 5.59
N THR A 164 -4.22 0.68 6.51
CA THR A 164 -4.59 -0.73 6.39
C THR A 164 -5.69 -1.04 7.37
N THR A 165 -6.67 -1.84 6.93
CA THR A 165 -7.63 -2.49 7.82
C THR A 165 -7.38 -3.99 7.77
N GLU A 166 -7.18 -4.60 8.91
CA GLU A 166 -6.97 -6.03 9.06
C GLU A 166 -8.29 -6.81 9.15
N LYS A 167 -8.24 -8.13 9.08
CA LYS A 167 -9.45 -8.96 9.12
C LYS A 167 -10.21 -8.90 10.45
N ASP A 168 -9.50 -8.67 11.56
CA ASP A 168 -10.08 -8.47 12.89
C ASP A 168 -10.70 -7.07 13.08
N GLY A 169 -10.56 -6.20 12.06
CA GLY A 169 -11.08 -4.84 12.05
C GLY A 169 -10.11 -3.80 12.60
N GLN A 170 -8.90 -4.18 13.04
CA GLN A 170 -7.88 -3.21 13.42
C GLN A 170 -7.50 -2.36 12.22
N THR A 171 -7.38 -1.05 12.43
CA THR A 171 -6.97 -0.10 11.39
C THR A 171 -5.70 0.61 11.81
N ASN A 172 -4.75 0.68 10.88
CA ASN A 172 -3.50 1.44 11.02
C ASN A 172 -3.53 2.60 10.03
N LEU A 173 -3.75 3.82 10.51
CA LEU A 173 -3.76 5.04 9.71
C LEU A 173 -2.41 5.76 9.83
N TYR A 174 -1.82 6.10 8.68
CA TYR A 174 -0.57 6.87 8.57
C TYR A 174 -0.85 8.21 7.89
N VAL A 175 -0.72 9.30 8.64
CA VAL A 175 -0.89 10.66 8.12
C VAL A 175 0.47 11.27 7.88
N LEU A 176 0.74 11.69 6.64
CA LEU A 176 2.02 12.24 6.22
C LEU A 176 2.10 13.75 6.50
N ARG A 177 3.28 14.17 6.95
CA ARG A 177 3.63 15.56 7.25
C ARG A 177 5.03 15.88 6.73
N ASN A 178 5.36 17.15 6.62
CA ASN A 178 6.70 17.61 6.23
C ASN A 178 7.20 16.92 4.94
N ILE A 179 6.30 16.81 3.96
CA ILE A 179 6.56 16.12 2.69
C ILE A 179 7.57 16.93 1.89
N THR A 180 8.64 16.27 1.44
CA THR A 180 9.66 16.81 0.56
C THR A 180 9.94 15.85 -0.60
N ASN A 181 10.47 16.37 -1.70
CA ASN A 181 10.85 15.61 -2.89
C ASN A 181 12.35 15.72 -3.21
N GLN A 182 13.18 15.94 -2.20
CA GLN A 182 14.64 15.98 -2.35
C GLN A 182 15.18 14.62 -2.79
N THR A 183 16.25 14.67 -3.59
CA THR A 183 16.94 13.45 -4.06
C THR A 183 17.33 12.55 -2.89
N LEU A 184 17.04 11.26 -3.01
CA LEU A 184 17.40 10.23 -2.05
C LEU A 184 18.47 9.31 -2.65
N SER A 185 19.49 8.95 -1.87
CA SER A 185 20.48 7.95 -2.26
C SER A 185 19.85 6.54 -2.30
N ASP A 186 20.22 5.75 -3.29
CA ASP A 186 19.79 4.35 -3.41
C ASP A 186 20.25 3.49 -2.23
N SER A 187 21.35 3.86 -1.57
CA SER A 187 21.85 3.18 -0.38
C SER A 187 20.88 3.19 0.79
N LEU A 188 19.95 4.15 0.85
CA LEU A 188 18.89 4.20 1.88
C LEU A 188 17.92 3.03 1.79
N PHE A 189 17.81 2.42 0.61
CA PHE A 189 16.87 1.32 0.32
C PHE A 189 17.56 -0.05 0.31
N GLN A 190 18.81 -0.10 0.72
CA GLN A 190 19.56 -1.34 0.90
C GLN A 190 19.57 -1.71 2.37
N PHE A 191 19.28 -2.98 2.67
CA PHE A 191 19.38 -3.52 4.00
C PHE A 191 20.50 -4.56 4.07
N LYS A 192 21.37 -4.43 5.06
CA LYS A 192 22.41 -5.40 5.38
C LYS A 192 22.31 -5.71 6.87
N PRO A 193 21.96 -6.95 7.23
CA PRO A 193 21.91 -7.33 8.63
C PRO A 193 23.26 -7.09 9.33
N GLU A 194 23.21 -6.53 10.52
CA GLU A 194 24.38 -6.38 11.38
C GLU A 194 24.78 -7.71 11.99
N LYS A 195 26.00 -7.80 12.52
CA LYS A 195 26.49 -9.01 13.19
C LYS A 195 25.66 -9.27 14.46
N GLY A 196 25.07 -10.46 14.55
CA GLY A 196 24.24 -10.87 15.68
C GLY A 196 22.75 -10.78 15.42
N VAL A 197 22.32 -10.16 14.33
CA VAL A 197 20.91 -10.14 13.91
C VAL A 197 20.51 -11.50 13.34
N GLU A 198 19.43 -12.07 13.86
CA GLU A 198 18.82 -13.30 13.33
C GLU A 198 18.10 -13.02 12.01
N VAL A 199 18.37 -13.84 11.00
CA VAL A 199 17.77 -13.67 9.65
C VAL A 199 16.79 -14.81 9.37
N ASP A 200 15.49 -14.51 9.37
CA ASP A 200 14.45 -15.40 8.82
C ASP A 200 14.30 -15.14 7.31
N ASP A 201 15.03 -15.92 6.50
CA ASP A 201 15.00 -15.80 5.05
C ASP A 201 13.89 -16.65 4.44
N GLN A 202 12.74 -16.07 4.20
CA GLN A 202 11.54 -16.70 3.60
C GLN A 202 11.57 -16.75 2.07
N ARG A 203 12.60 -16.20 1.41
CA ARG A 203 12.76 -16.22 -0.06
C ARG A 203 13.13 -17.61 -0.61
N LYS A 204 13.51 -18.53 0.23
CA LYS A 204 13.98 -19.89 -0.13
C LYS A 204 12.88 -20.96 -0.07
N LYS A 205 11.64 -20.54 0.20
CA LYS A 205 10.51 -21.47 0.32
C LYS A 205 9.75 -21.58 -1.00
#